data_52533d43c4344d490254c1d339d30c90
#
_entry.id   52533d43c4344d490254c1d339d30c90
#
_cell.length_a   1.000
_cell.length_b   1.000
_cell.length_c   1.000
_cell.angle_alpha   90.00
_cell.angle_beta   90.00
_cell.angle_gamma   90.00
#
_symmetry.space_group_name_H-M   'P 1'
#
loop_
_entity.id
_entity.type
_entity.pdbx_description
1 polymer ?
#
loop_
_entity_poly.entity_id
_entity_poly.type
_entity_poly.pdbx_seq_one_letter_code
_entity_poly.pdbx_strand_id
1 'polypeptide(L)'
;MKYVYLWYVKITHTAMKKYLADSNYGSNWLAKAKEVVKKHDMKLVLLGSPFAAVEQFVVGVETDVSLDEFGKVTSDLYHIEPEFVEYGKTMIITQ
;
A
#
# COMPACT_ATOMS: atom_id res chain seq x y z
N MET A 1 -19.96 0.50 -11.18
CA MET A 1 -19.37 -0.72 -10.64
C MET A 1 -18.27 -0.35 -9.65
N LYS A 2 -18.28 -0.97 -8.49
CA LYS A 2 -17.22 -0.72 -7.52
C LYS A 2 -16.16 -1.81 -7.58
N TYR A 3 -14.93 -1.41 -7.38
CA TYR A 3 -13.79 -2.31 -7.31
C TYR A 3 -13.18 -2.23 -5.92
N VAL A 4 -12.61 -3.35 -5.48
CA VAL A 4 -11.68 -3.34 -4.36
C VAL A 4 -10.30 -3.63 -4.92
N TYR A 5 -9.39 -2.67 -4.78
CA TYR A 5 -8.00 -2.84 -5.16
C TYR A 5 -7.19 -3.16 -3.91
N LEU A 6 -6.49 -4.29 -3.95
CA LEU A 6 -5.55 -4.68 -2.89
C LEU A 6 -4.15 -4.52 -3.43
N TRP A 7 -3.39 -3.60 -2.86
CA TRP A 7 -2.01 -3.35 -3.26
C TRP A 7 -1.08 -3.95 -2.22
N TYR A 8 -0.42 -5.04 -2.60
CA TYR A 8 0.54 -5.74 -1.76
C TYR A 8 1.92 -5.16 -2.00
N VAL A 9 2.63 -4.85 -0.91
CA VAL A 9 3.91 -4.15 -0.95
C VAL A 9 5.01 -5.04 -0.42
N LYS A 10 6.02 -5.28 -1.25
CA LYS A 10 7.28 -5.89 -0.84
C LYS A 10 8.28 -4.78 -0.56
N ILE A 11 8.82 -4.72 0.64
CA ILE A 11 9.80 -3.70 0.99
C ILE A 11 11.20 -4.13 0.60
N THR A 12 12.08 -3.15 0.41
CA THR A 12 13.48 -3.40 0.05
C THR A 12 14.25 -4.03 1.21
N HIS A 13 15.41 -4.60 0.90
CA HIS A 13 16.29 -5.14 1.92
C HIS A 13 16.71 -4.07 2.94
N THR A 14 17.02 -2.87 2.46
CA THR A 14 17.37 -1.74 3.31
C THR A 14 16.22 -1.38 4.26
N ALA A 15 15.00 -1.29 3.73
CA ALA A 15 13.81 -1.01 4.53
C ALA A 15 13.53 -2.12 5.53
N MET A 16 13.76 -3.38 5.14
CA MET A 16 13.56 -4.52 6.04
C MET A 16 14.48 -4.44 7.26
N LYS A 17 15.74 -4.06 7.06
CA LYS A 17 16.68 -3.89 8.16
C LYS A 17 16.19 -2.83 9.14
N LYS A 18 15.70 -1.69 8.64
CA LYS A 18 15.13 -0.63 9.48
C LYS A 18 13.90 -1.10 10.23
N TYR A 19 13.03 -1.86 9.54
CA TYR A 19 11.81 -2.41 10.14
C TYR A 19 12.14 -3.34 11.30
N LEU A 20 13.12 -4.22 11.12
CA LEU A 20 13.52 -5.17 12.17
C LEU A 20 14.18 -4.47 13.34
N ALA A 21 14.86 -3.35 13.10
CA ALA A 21 15.51 -2.57 14.16
C ALA A 21 14.53 -1.66 14.91
N ASP A 22 13.44 -1.22 14.28
CA ASP A 22 12.47 -0.30 14.86
C ASP A 22 11.07 -0.66 14.38
N SER A 23 10.26 -1.22 15.27
CA SER A 23 8.89 -1.64 14.95
C SER A 23 7.98 -0.49 14.51
N ASN A 24 8.31 0.75 14.90
CA ASN A 24 7.52 1.92 14.51
C ASN A 24 7.75 2.33 13.05
N TYR A 25 8.82 1.86 12.44
CA TYR A 25 9.16 2.23 11.06
C TYR A 25 8.05 1.82 10.08
N GLY A 26 7.57 0.58 10.18
CA GLY A 26 6.47 0.09 9.34
C GLY A 26 5.15 0.80 9.65
N SER A 27 4.85 1.02 10.93
CA SER A 27 3.63 1.72 11.36
C SER A 27 3.61 3.15 10.84
N ASN A 28 4.76 3.82 10.81
CA ASN A 28 4.89 5.18 10.28
C ASN A 28 4.59 5.20 8.79
N TRP A 29 5.10 4.22 8.04
CA TRP A 29 4.83 4.14 6.61
C TRP A 29 3.33 3.90 6.36
N LEU A 30 2.71 2.98 7.12
CA LEU A 30 1.28 2.70 7.00
C LEU A 30 0.43 3.94 7.29
N ALA A 31 0.81 4.74 8.28
CA ALA A 31 0.11 5.98 8.59
C ALA A 31 0.18 6.96 7.41
N LYS A 32 1.34 7.08 6.77
CA LYS A 32 1.50 7.92 5.57
C LYS A 32 0.70 7.36 4.39
N ALA A 33 0.66 6.04 4.24
CA ALA A 33 -0.14 5.40 3.20
C ALA A 33 -1.62 5.73 3.36
N LYS A 34 -2.13 5.72 4.58
CA LYS A 34 -3.51 6.10 4.89
C LYS A 34 -3.79 7.53 4.44
N GLU A 35 -2.86 8.45 4.69
CA GLU A 35 -3.02 9.85 4.27
C GLU A 35 -3.03 9.98 2.74
N VAL A 36 -2.21 9.20 2.03
CA VAL A 36 -2.20 9.20 0.57
C VAL A 36 -3.56 8.76 0.02
N VAL A 37 -4.11 7.67 0.55
CA VAL A 37 -5.43 7.16 0.12
C VAL A 37 -6.50 8.21 0.35
N LYS A 38 -6.46 8.86 1.51
CA LYS A 38 -7.43 9.91 1.86
C LYS A 38 -7.31 11.10 0.92
N LYS A 39 -6.09 11.50 0.56
CA LYS A 39 -5.83 12.60 -0.39
C LYS A 39 -6.47 12.33 -1.74
N HIS A 40 -6.52 11.09 -2.18
CA HIS A 40 -7.14 10.70 -3.44
C HIS A 40 -8.65 10.44 -3.31
N ASP A 41 -9.23 10.73 -2.16
CA ASP A 41 -10.66 10.62 -1.91
C ASP A 41 -11.21 9.21 -2.15
N MET A 42 -10.43 8.21 -1.78
CA MET A 42 -10.81 6.81 -1.87
C MET A 42 -11.09 6.24 -0.49
N LYS A 43 -11.97 5.24 -0.44
CA LYS A 43 -12.33 4.58 0.82
C LYS A 43 -11.29 3.51 1.16
N LEU A 44 -10.56 3.72 2.25
CA LEU A 44 -9.65 2.72 2.77
C LEU A 44 -10.46 1.61 3.43
N VAL A 45 -10.31 0.36 2.97
CA VAL A 45 -11.04 -0.79 3.53
C VAL A 45 -10.13 -1.75 4.26
N LEU A 46 -8.82 -1.69 4.00
CA LEU A 46 -7.87 -2.61 4.58
C LEU A 46 -6.48 -1.98 4.62
N LEU A 47 -5.82 -2.08 5.75
CA LEU A 47 -4.45 -1.60 5.91
C LEU A 47 -3.76 -2.48 6.95
N GLY A 48 -2.67 -3.15 6.57
CA GLY A 48 -2.00 -4.01 7.52
C GLY A 48 -0.93 -4.89 6.90
N SER A 49 -0.58 -5.94 7.62
CA SER A 49 0.44 -6.90 7.22
C SER A 49 -0.23 -8.24 6.90
N PRO A 50 -0.16 -8.70 5.64
CA PRO A 50 -0.78 -9.97 5.27
C PRO A 50 0.00 -11.14 5.89
N PHE A 51 -0.75 -12.09 6.45
CA PHE A 51 -0.16 -13.30 7.01
C PHE A 51 0.13 -14.31 5.89
N ALA A 52 1.27 -14.96 5.95
CA ALA A 52 1.68 -16.00 5.00
C ALA A 52 1.88 -15.51 3.56
N ALA A 53 2.00 -14.20 3.36
CA ALA A 53 2.34 -13.63 2.06
C ALA A 53 3.82 -13.26 2.03
N VAL A 54 4.38 -13.16 0.81
CA VAL A 54 5.76 -12.69 0.63
C VAL A 54 5.87 -11.20 0.92
N GLU A 55 4.82 -10.46 0.60
CA GLU A 55 4.75 -9.01 0.80
C GLU A 55 4.52 -8.67 2.28
N GLN A 56 5.12 -7.60 2.75
CA GLN A 56 5.05 -7.19 4.17
C GLN A 56 3.80 -6.39 4.50
N PHE A 57 3.26 -5.63 3.53
CA PHE A 57 2.11 -4.76 3.77
C PHE A 57 1.06 -4.90 2.69
N VAL A 58 -0.18 -4.54 3.03
CA VAL A 58 -1.28 -4.48 2.07
C VAL A 58 -2.07 -3.20 2.32
N VAL A 59 -2.42 -2.51 1.23
CA VAL A 59 -3.29 -1.34 1.25
C VAL A 59 -4.50 -1.68 0.37
N GLY A 60 -5.69 -1.67 0.96
CA GLY A 60 -6.91 -1.99 0.25
C GLY A 60 -7.83 -0.79 0.18
N VAL A 61 -8.35 -0.49 -1.01
CA VAL A 61 -9.30 0.61 -1.22
C VAL A 61 -10.50 0.15 -2.00
N GLU A 62 -11.66 0.73 -1.68
CA GLU A 62 -12.89 0.54 -2.44
C GLU A 62 -13.15 1.80 -3.24
N THR A 63 -13.35 1.66 -4.53
CA THR A 63 -13.53 2.80 -5.43
C THR A 63 -14.19 2.36 -6.73
N ASP A 64 -14.70 3.31 -7.49
CA ASP A 64 -15.24 3.07 -8.82
C ASP A 64 -14.30 3.55 -9.94
N VAL A 65 -13.11 4.04 -9.58
CA VAL A 65 -12.16 4.53 -10.58
C VAL A 65 -11.49 3.39 -11.33
N SER A 66 -10.96 3.69 -12.50
CA SER A 66 -10.24 2.72 -13.32
C SER A 66 -8.89 2.35 -12.71
N LEU A 67 -8.32 1.26 -13.21
CA LEU A 67 -6.98 0.84 -12.79
C LEU A 67 -5.94 1.93 -13.09
N ASP A 68 -6.08 2.65 -14.21
CA ASP A 68 -5.16 3.74 -14.55
C ASP A 68 -5.20 4.86 -13.49
N GLU A 69 -6.39 5.20 -13.02
CA GLU A 69 -6.53 6.18 -11.95
C GLU A 69 -5.97 5.68 -10.63
N PHE A 70 -6.18 4.39 -10.33
CA PHE A 70 -5.58 3.79 -9.15
C PHE A 70 -4.05 3.79 -9.23
N GLY A 71 -3.49 3.73 -10.44
CA GLY A 71 -2.05 3.82 -10.66
C GLY A 71 -1.44 5.12 -10.13
N LYS A 72 -2.20 6.19 -10.10
CA LYS A 72 -1.76 7.47 -9.52
C LYS A 72 -1.61 7.34 -8.00
N VAL A 73 -2.51 6.60 -7.37
CA VAL A 73 -2.44 6.34 -5.93
C VAL A 73 -1.20 5.50 -5.62
N THR A 74 -0.98 4.41 -6.37
CA THR A 74 0.19 3.55 -6.14
C THR A 74 1.50 4.28 -6.41
N SER A 75 1.51 5.19 -7.38
CA SER A 75 2.69 6.03 -7.64
C SER A 75 3.01 6.90 -6.42
N ASP A 76 2.01 7.53 -5.82
CA ASP A 76 2.21 8.33 -4.62
C ASP A 76 2.65 7.47 -3.43
N LEU A 77 2.11 6.26 -3.32
CA LEU A 77 2.52 5.32 -2.28
C LEU A 77 3.99 4.91 -2.44
N TYR A 78 4.45 4.74 -3.68
CA TYR A 78 5.84 4.46 -3.98
C TYR A 78 6.78 5.58 -3.53
N HIS A 79 6.28 6.82 -3.56
CA HIS A 79 7.09 7.99 -3.27
C HIS A 79 7.00 8.48 -1.83
N ILE A 80 6.31 7.75 -0.94
CA ILE A 80 6.24 8.13 0.48
C ILE A 80 7.64 8.19 1.08
N GLU A 81 8.46 7.18 0.82
CA GLU A 81 9.83 7.12 1.32
C GLU A 81 10.74 6.47 0.28
N PRO A 82 11.86 7.13 -0.08
CA PRO A 82 12.83 6.56 -1.02
C PRO A 82 13.34 5.21 -0.52
N GLU A 83 13.53 4.26 -1.44
CA GLU A 83 14.10 2.95 -1.16
C GLU A 83 13.27 2.09 -0.18
N PHE A 84 12.01 2.42 0.06
CA PHE A 84 11.14 1.61 0.90
C PHE A 84 10.51 0.47 0.11
N VAL A 85 9.88 0.77 -1.02
CA VAL A 85 9.13 -0.21 -1.82
C VAL A 85 10.03 -0.84 -2.86
N GLU A 86 10.17 -2.19 -2.82
CA GLU A 86 10.84 -2.93 -3.88
C GLU A 86 9.89 -3.13 -5.06
N TYR A 87 8.66 -3.59 -4.77
CA TYR A 87 7.58 -3.69 -5.77
C TYR A 87 6.23 -3.63 -5.07
N GLY A 88 5.22 -3.26 -5.84
CA GLY A 88 3.83 -3.38 -5.45
C GLY A 88 3.09 -4.27 -6.44
N LYS A 89 2.12 -5.03 -5.95
CA LYS A 89 1.30 -5.92 -6.75
C LYS A 89 -0.16 -5.64 -6.46
N THR A 90 -0.94 -5.36 -7.51
CA THR A 90 -2.36 -5.05 -7.38
C THR A 90 -3.21 -6.26 -7.70
N MET A 91 -4.12 -6.59 -6.78
CA MET A 91 -5.20 -7.55 -7.03
C MET A 91 -6.51 -6.77 -7.09
N ILE A 92 -7.36 -7.10 -8.04
CA ILE A 92 -8.62 -6.41 -8.28
C ILE A 92 -9.76 -7.36 -7.97
N ILE A 93 -10.67 -6.91 -7.11
CA ILE A 93 -11.89 -7.66 -6.79
C ILE A 93 -13.07 -6.81 -7.27
N THR A 94 -13.87 -7.36 -8.18
CA THR A 94 -15.09 -6.70 -8.66
C THR A 94 -16.26 -7.12 -7.79
N GLN A 95 -17.17 -6.17 -7.58
CA GLN A 95 -18.37 -6.41 -6.78
C GLN A 95 -19.63 -6.19 -7.59
#